data_ac3eb12be4058644f2fa00088de855cc
#
_entry.id   ac3eb12be4058644f2fa00088de855cc
#
_cell.length_a   1.000
_cell.length_b   1.000
_cell.length_c   1.000
_cell.angle_alpha   90.00
_cell.angle_beta   90.00
_cell.angle_gamma   90.00
#
_symmetry.space_group_name_H-M   'P 1'
#
loop_
_entity.id
_entity.type
_entity.pdbx_description
1 polymer ?
#
loop_
_entity_poly.entity_id
_entity_poly.type
_entity_poly.pdbx_seq_one_letter_code
_entity_poly.pdbx_strand_id
1 'polypeptide(L)'
;MCIRDSIMASTVPACEAYDPSFAYELGTIIKEGLRRMYGNGSEQGEDVFYYLTIYNENYDMPARPDHVTDEDILSGIYQWADAPEETSNRATILFSGPSQLAAREAQEELAKHFDVGVDLWSVTSYKKIRENALATERANRLRQTGSPVACDVTLKLANAGGPIIAVSDYMKLVPDQIARWVPGRFVTLGTDGFGRSDTREALRSFFEIDTAHIIVAVLSALADDGRIERSVVTEAIVRYGINPDSPDPAQTH
;
A
#
# COMPACT_ATOMS: atom_id res chain seq x y z
N MET A 1 15.86 10.00 -6.94
CA MET A 1 14.57 9.39 -6.53
C MET A 1 13.66 10.49 -5.99
N CYS A 2 12.47 10.63 -6.58
CA CYS A 2 11.48 11.63 -6.14
C CYS A 2 10.54 10.97 -5.13
N ILE A 3 10.81 11.12 -3.84
CA ILE A 3 10.09 10.42 -2.76
C ILE A 3 8.89 11.21 -2.20
N ARG A 4 8.73 12.49 -2.59
CA ARG A 4 7.73 13.42 -2.04
C ARG A 4 6.63 13.82 -3.01
N ASP A 5 6.75 13.45 -4.28
CA ASP A 5 5.87 13.95 -5.35
C ASP A 5 4.40 13.52 -5.13
N SER A 6 4.17 12.29 -4.68
CA SER A 6 2.82 11.77 -4.40
C SER A 6 2.11 12.55 -3.30
N ILE A 7 2.82 13.01 -2.26
CA ILE A 7 2.25 13.88 -1.22
C ILE A 7 1.88 15.24 -1.80
N MET A 8 2.74 15.83 -2.63
CA MET A 8 2.43 17.11 -3.28
C MET A 8 1.21 16.99 -4.19
N ALA A 9 1.15 15.94 -5.03
CA ALA A 9 0.01 15.66 -5.87
C ALA A 9 -1.29 15.46 -5.07
N SER A 10 -1.21 14.83 -3.89
CA SER A 10 -2.38 14.58 -3.03
C SER A 10 -2.99 15.86 -2.44
N THR A 11 -2.25 16.97 -2.42
CA THR A 11 -2.74 18.26 -1.88
C THR A 11 -3.56 19.07 -2.89
N VAL A 12 -3.51 18.72 -4.18
CA VAL A 12 -4.19 19.45 -5.25
C VAL A 12 -5.57 18.83 -5.52
N PRO A 13 -6.69 19.53 -5.29
CA PRO A 13 -8.04 18.95 -5.41
C PRO A 13 -8.37 18.37 -6.79
N ALA A 14 -7.97 19.06 -7.87
CA ALA A 14 -8.21 18.61 -9.25
C ALA A 14 -7.24 17.53 -9.76
N CYS A 15 -6.21 17.18 -8.98
CA CYS A 15 -5.23 16.18 -9.35
C CYS A 15 -5.70 14.78 -8.95
N GLU A 16 -5.89 13.90 -9.90
CA GLU A 16 -6.14 12.48 -9.68
C GLU A 16 -4.79 11.74 -9.61
N ALA A 17 -4.34 11.42 -8.39
CA ALA A 17 -3.00 10.84 -8.18
C ALA A 17 -3.09 9.32 -7.96
N TYR A 18 -2.39 8.55 -8.79
CA TYR A 18 -2.34 7.09 -8.73
C TYR A 18 -0.91 6.56 -8.81
N ASP A 19 -0.67 5.46 -8.10
CA ASP A 19 0.60 4.69 -8.07
C ASP A 19 0.33 3.22 -8.44
N PRO A 20 0.03 2.93 -9.73
CA PRO A 20 -0.31 1.58 -10.17
C PRO A 20 0.88 0.62 -10.12
N SER A 21 0.62 -0.62 -9.71
CA SER A 21 1.60 -1.70 -9.66
C SER A 21 1.64 -2.52 -10.95
N PHE A 22 0.51 -2.62 -11.66
CA PHE A 22 0.32 -3.52 -12.79
C PHE A 22 -0.17 -2.80 -14.05
N ALA A 23 0.16 -3.36 -15.23
CA ALA A 23 -0.22 -2.80 -16.51
C ALA A 23 -1.75 -2.67 -16.68
N TYR A 24 -2.52 -3.63 -16.17
CA TYR A 24 -3.99 -3.58 -16.25
C TYR A 24 -4.57 -2.47 -15.37
N GLU A 25 -3.95 -2.17 -14.21
CA GLU A 25 -4.33 -1.02 -13.38
C GLU A 25 -4.10 0.29 -14.13
N LEU A 26 -2.88 0.45 -14.68
CA LEU A 26 -2.52 1.64 -15.45
C LEU A 26 -3.48 1.84 -16.64
N GLY A 27 -3.79 0.77 -17.37
CA GLY A 27 -4.72 0.80 -18.49
C GLY A 27 -6.13 1.24 -18.09
N THR A 28 -6.66 0.70 -16.99
CA THR A 28 -7.96 1.07 -16.42
C THR A 28 -8.00 2.54 -15.99
N ILE A 29 -6.96 3.00 -15.28
CA ILE A 29 -6.85 4.38 -14.80
C ILE A 29 -6.75 5.37 -15.97
N ILE A 30 -5.94 5.09 -16.99
CA ILE A 30 -5.82 5.93 -18.18
C ILE A 30 -7.15 6.01 -18.94
N LYS A 31 -7.83 4.88 -19.15
CA LYS A 31 -9.14 4.82 -19.83
C LYS A 31 -10.17 5.70 -19.12
N GLU A 32 -10.28 5.57 -17.81
CA GLU A 32 -11.18 6.40 -17.00
C GLU A 32 -10.75 7.87 -16.99
N GLY A 33 -9.45 8.14 -16.92
CA GLY A 33 -8.90 9.49 -16.99
C GLY A 33 -9.27 10.21 -18.29
N LEU A 34 -9.16 9.54 -19.44
CA LEU A 34 -9.55 10.08 -20.72
C LEU A 34 -11.07 10.35 -20.77
N ARG A 35 -11.88 9.42 -20.24
CA ARG A 35 -13.32 9.60 -20.15
C ARG A 35 -13.70 10.83 -19.31
N ARG A 36 -13.07 11.03 -18.16
CA ARG A 36 -13.38 12.16 -17.27
C ARG A 36 -12.90 13.49 -17.84
N MET A 37 -11.67 13.55 -18.37
CA MET A 37 -11.11 14.81 -18.91
C MET A 37 -11.80 15.29 -20.19
N TYR A 38 -12.20 14.36 -21.06
CA TYR A 38 -12.75 14.71 -22.39
C TYR A 38 -14.24 14.47 -22.54
N GLY A 39 -14.87 13.82 -21.55
CA GLY A 39 -16.28 13.41 -21.63
C GLY A 39 -16.50 12.17 -22.49
N ASN A 40 -17.77 11.77 -22.60
CA ASN A 40 -18.18 10.64 -23.42
C ASN A 40 -19.38 11.06 -24.29
N GLY A 41 -19.10 11.45 -25.51
CA GLY A 41 -20.13 11.86 -26.48
C GLY A 41 -20.87 13.15 -26.09
N SER A 42 -21.99 13.04 -25.39
CA SER A 42 -22.82 14.18 -24.96
C SER A 42 -22.43 14.72 -23.56
N GLU A 43 -21.56 14.02 -22.82
CA GLU A 43 -21.11 14.45 -21.51
C GLU A 43 -19.95 15.45 -21.66
N GLN A 44 -20.01 16.53 -20.89
CA GLN A 44 -18.90 17.50 -20.80
C GLN A 44 -17.79 16.90 -19.95
N GLY A 45 -16.52 17.12 -20.34
CA GLY A 45 -15.36 16.72 -19.54
C GLY A 45 -15.29 17.45 -18.18
N GLU A 46 -14.66 16.81 -17.23
CA GLU A 46 -14.40 17.36 -15.91
C GLU A 46 -13.09 18.17 -15.91
N ASP A 47 -13.01 19.19 -15.05
CA ASP A 47 -11.77 19.98 -14.84
C ASP A 47 -10.85 19.26 -13.87
N VAL A 48 -10.27 18.16 -14.33
CA VAL A 48 -9.30 17.31 -13.59
C VAL A 48 -8.09 16.99 -14.45
N PHE A 49 -6.98 16.67 -13.80
CA PHE A 49 -5.79 16.13 -14.46
C PHE A 49 -5.22 14.97 -13.65
N TYR A 50 -4.42 14.13 -14.30
CA TYR A 50 -3.90 12.91 -13.70
C TYR A 50 -2.39 13.02 -13.44
N TYR A 51 -1.98 12.60 -12.24
CA TYR A 51 -0.60 12.31 -11.89
C TYR A 51 -0.47 10.80 -11.73
N LEU A 52 0.27 10.17 -12.64
CA LEU A 52 0.49 8.72 -12.65
C LEU A 52 1.97 8.44 -12.47
N THR A 53 2.31 7.62 -11.50
CA THR A 53 3.68 7.14 -11.36
C THR A 53 3.90 5.95 -12.29
N ILE A 54 5.00 5.98 -13.00
CA ILE A 54 5.43 4.88 -13.87
C ILE A 54 6.90 4.59 -13.61
N TYR A 55 7.27 3.33 -13.74
CA TYR A 55 8.60 2.86 -13.39
C TYR A 55 9.31 2.30 -14.62
N ASN A 56 10.62 2.55 -14.73
CA ASN A 56 11.47 2.00 -15.79
C ASN A 56 12.14 0.67 -15.38
N GLU A 57 11.45 -0.11 -14.56
CA GLU A 57 11.86 -1.44 -14.11
C GLU A 57 11.04 -2.49 -14.85
N ASN A 58 11.74 -3.46 -15.45
CA ASN A 58 11.09 -4.58 -16.12
C ASN A 58 10.83 -5.69 -15.10
N TYR A 59 9.58 -6.05 -14.93
CA TYR A 59 9.14 -7.21 -14.17
C TYR A 59 7.92 -7.86 -14.81
N ASP A 60 7.70 -9.13 -14.51
CA ASP A 60 6.56 -9.87 -15.03
C ASP A 60 5.24 -9.28 -14.50
N MET A 61 4.36 -8.93 -15.43
CA MET A 61 3.03 -8.40 -15.11
C MET A 61 2.03 -9.56 -15.06
N PRO A 62 1.50 -9.90 -13.88
CA PRO A 62 0.47 -10.93 -13.77
C PRO A 62 -0.81 -10.48 -14.48
N ALA A 63 -1.63 -11.46 -14.87
CA ALA A 63 -2.98 -11.18 -15.32
C ALA A 63 -3.80 -10.57 -14.19
N ARG A 64 -4.80 -9.76 -14.55
CA ARG A 64 -5.78 -9.23 -13.59
C ARG A 64 -6.54 -10.39 -12.95
N PRO A 65 -6.65 -10.46 -11.62
CA PRO A 65 -7.48 -11.46 -10.97
C PRO A 65 -8.95 -11.35 -11.38
N ASP A 66 -9.64 -12.48 -11.59
CA ASP A 66 -11.01 -12.50 -12.11
C ASP A 66 -12.02 -11.76 -11.22
N HIS A 67 -11.77 -11.71 -9.92
CA HIS A 67 -12.63 -11.03 -8.93
C HIS A 67 -12.45 -9.51 -8.90
N VAL A 68 -11.39 -8.96 -9.52
CA VAL A 68 -11.06 -7.53 -9.48
C VAL A 68 -11.80 -6.79 -10.59
N THR A 69 -12.55 -5.76 -10.24
CA THR A 69 -13.30 -4.91 -11.17
C THR A 69 -12.56 -3.61 -11.51
N ASP A 70 -13.02 -2.88 -12.53
CA ASP A 70 -12.49 -1.54 -12.82
C ASP A 70 -12.76 -0.57 -11.66
N GLU A 71 -13.92 -0.70 -11.00
CA GLU A 71 -14.27 0.12 -9.83
C GLU A 71 -13.34 -0.12 -8.65
N ASP A 72 -12.93 -1.36 -8.40
CA ASP A 72 -11.94 -1.69 -7.36
C ASP A 72 -10.62 -0.98 -7.58
N ILE A 73 -10.11 -1.01 -8.82
CA ILE A 73 -8.87 -0.32 -9.20
C ILE A 73 -9.00 1.19 -9.03
N LEU A 74 -10.11 1.77 -9.46
CA LEU A 74 -10.36 3.22 -9.45
C LEU A 74 -10.69 3.75 -8.05
N SER A 75 -11.21 2.90 -7.16
CA SER A 75 -11.48 3.27 -5.75
C SER A 75 -10.21 3.46 -4.92
N GLY A 76 -9.06 2.99 -5.41
CA GLY A 76 -7.75 3.20 -4.80
C GLY A 76 -7.20 2.02 -4.01
N ILE A 77 -7.99 0.97 -3.71
CA ILE A 77 -7.55 -0.21 -2.98
C ILE A 77 -8.41 -1.44 -3.29
N TYR A 78 -7.77 -2.58 -3.49
CA TYR A 78 -8.45 -3.86 -3.65
C TYR A 78 -7.58 -5.04 -3.19
N GLN A 79 -8.21 -6.16 -2.81
CA GLN A 79 -7.50 -7.38 -2.50
C GLN A 79 -6.98 -8.02 -3.79
N TRP A 80 -5.66 -8.24 -3.83
CA TRP A 80 -4.99 -8.80 -5.00
C TRP A 80 -4.84 -10.31 -4.90
N ALA A 81 -4.48 -10.81 -3.71
CA ALA A 81 -4.35 -12.26 -3.45
C ALA A 81 -4.68 -12.57 -1.99
N ASP A 82 -5.26 -13.74 -1.79
CA ASP A 82 -5.52 -14.30 -0.48
C ASP A 82 -4.23 -14.83 0.16
N ALA A 83 -4.24 -14.89 1.49
CA ALA A 83 -3.22 -15.57 2.24
C ALA A 83 -3.33 -17.11 2.02
N PRO A 84 -2.21 -17.85 2.02
CA PRO A 84 -2.22 -19.30 2.06
C PRO A 84 -3.10 -19.83 3.22
N GLU A 85 -3.93 -20.85 2.94
CA GLU A 85 -4.95 -21.30 3.89
C GLU A 85 -4.38 -21.97 5.15
N GLU A 86 -3.26 -22.67 5.04
CA GLU A 86 -2.68 -23.50 6.10
C GLU A 86 -1.65 -22.74 6.95
N THR A 87 -2.06 -21.66 7.61
CA THR A 87 -1.15 -20.88 8.48
C THR A 87 -1.83 -20.50 9.78
N SER A 88 -1.07 -20.55 10.90
CA SER A 88 -1.58 -20.29 12.25
C SER A 88 -1.76 -18.81 12.55
N ASN A 89 -0.96 -17.95 11.93
CA ASN A 89 -1.01 -16.50 12.11
C ASN A 89 -1.38 -15.81 10.80
N ARG A 90 -1.99 -14.63 10.92
CA ARG A 90 -2.44 -13.84 9.76
C ARG A 90 -1.97 -12.40 9.86
N ALA A 91 -1.64 -11.84 8.72
CA ALA A 91 -1.35 -10.41 8.54
C ALA A 91 -1.85 -9.94 7.17
N THR A 92 -1.77 -8.65 6.91
CA THR A 92 -2.13 -8.05 5.63
C THR A 92 -1.00 -7.13 5.18
N ILE A 93 -0.63 -7.20 3.90
CA ILE A 93 0.32 -6.26 3.29
C ILE A 93 -0.43 -5.43 2.23
N LEU A 94 -0.35 -4.11 2.39
CA LEU A 94 -0.77 -3.14 1.37
C LEU A 94 0.47 -2.71 0.59
N PHE A 95 0.48 -2.92 -0.72
CA PHE A 95 1.58 -2.49 -1.59
C PHE A 95 1.12 -1.48 -2.63
N SER A 96 2.00 -0.60 -3.09
CA SER A 96 1.79 0.27 -4.24
C SER A 96 3.01 0.27 -5.18
N GLY A 97 2.77 0.48 -6.46
CA GLY A 97 3.85 0.53 -7.45
C GLY A 97 4.77 -0.70 -7.42
N PRO A 98 6.10 -0.52 -7.55
CA PRO A 98 7.06 -1.63 -7.64
C PRO A 98 7.25 -2.39 -6.32
N SER A 99 6.75 -1.91 -5.18
CA SER A 99 6.84 -2.63 -3.91
C SER A 99 6.04 -3.95 -3.92
N GLN A 100 5.18 -4.17 -4.93
CA GLN A 100 4.51 -5.44 -5.18
C GLN A 100 5.46 -6.63 -5.27
N LEU A 101 6.69 -6.45 -5.79
CA LEU A 101 7.68 -7.53 -5.89
C LEU A 101 8.08 -8.02 -4.50
N ALA A 102 8.54 -7.11 -3.65
CA ALA A 102 8.96 -7.42 -2.28
C ALA A 102 7.79 -7.94 -1.42
N ALA A 103 6.58 -7.42 -1.63
CA ALA A 103 5.38 -7.87 -0.90
C ALA A 103 5.01 -9.31 -1.25
N ARG A 104 5.08 -9.71 -2.53
CA ARG A 104 4.81 -11.08 -2.98
C ARG A 104 5.84 -12.08 -2.47
N GLU A 105 7.12 -11.73 -2.56
CA GLU A 105 8.19 -12.54 -2.00
C GLU A 105 8.05 -12.67 -0.48
N ALA A 106 7.68 -11.60 0.22
CA ALA A 106 7.44 -11.64 1.66
C ALA A 106 6.26 -12.55 2.03
N GLN A 107 5.18 -12.59 1.24
CA GLN A 107 4.06 -13.51 1.43
C GLN A 107 4.53 -14.98 1.39
N GLU A 108 5.32 -15.33 0.37
CA GLU A 108 5.84 -16.69 0.19
C GLU A 108 6.79 -17.10 1.33
N GLU A 109 7.73 -16.22 1.68
CA GLU A 109 8.71 -16.47 2.75
C GLU A 109 8.06 -16.56 4.14
N LEU A 110 7.09 -15.70 4.44
CA LEU A 110 6.35 -15.72 5.71
C LEU A 110 5.55 -17.01 5.87
N ALA A 111 4.85 -17.46 4.84
CA ALA A 111 4.12 -18.72 4.88
C ALA A 111 5.06 -19.92 5.04
N LYS A 112 6.15 -19.95 4.27
CA LYS A 112 7.08 -21.09 4.21
C LYS A 112 7.92 -21.27 5.48
N HIS A 113 8.31 -20.15 6.13
CA HIS A 113 9.32 -20.18 7.18
C HIS A 113 8.84 -19.75 8.57
N PHE A 114 7.70 -19.05 8.64
CA PHE A 114 7.23 -18.46 9.89
C PHE A 114 5.77 -18.80 10.23
N ASP A 115 5.12 -19.62 9.42
CA ASP A 115 3.71 -20.02 9.63
C ASP A 115 2.77 -18.80 9.73
N VAL A 116 3.01 -17.81 8.87
CA VAL A 116 2.24 -16.57 8.77
C VAL A 116 1.64 -16.44 7.38
N GLY A 117 0.32 -16.49 7.26
CA GLY A 117 -0.41 -16.22 6.04
C GLY A 117 -0.68 -14.73 5.89
N VAL A 118 -0.42 -14.21 4.70
CA VAL A 118 -0.56 -12.78 4.42
C VAL A 118 -1.49 -12.55 3.26
N ASP A 119 -2.55 -11.76 3.47
CA ASP A 119 -3.38 -11.23 2.39
C ASP A 119 -2.65 -10.06 1.72
N LEU A 120 -2.61 -10.07 0.38
CA LEU A 120 -1.99 -9.00 -0.40
C LEU A 120 -3.05 -8.07 -0.99
N TRP A 121 -2.90 -6.77 -0.76
CA TRP A 121 -3.77 -5.73 -1.28
C TRP A 121 -2.98 -4.74 -2.13
N SER A 122 -3.48 -4.48 -3.35
CA SER A 122 -2.94 -3.40 -4.18
C SER A 122 -3.59 -2.08 -3.82
N VAL A 123 -2.76 -1.08 -3.53
CA VAL A 123 -3.19 0.29 -3.29
C VAL A 123 -2.80 1.15 -4.49
N THR A 124 -3.77 1.42 -5.35
CA THR A 124 -3.54 2.23 -6.55
C THR A 124 -3.58 3.73 -6.25
N SER A 125 -4.25 4.17 -5.16
CA SER A 125 -4.32 5.59 -4.80
C SER A 125 -4.66 5.85 -3.33
N TYR A 126 -3.68 6.18 -2.53
CA TYR A 126 -3.89 6.66 -1.15
C TYR A 126 -4.74 7.95 -1.09
N LYS A 127 -4.62 8.81 -2.11
CA LYS A 127 -5.42 10.03 -2.22
C LYS A 127 -6.91 9.72 -2.35
N LYS A 128 -7.31 8.82 -3.25
CA LYS A 128 -8.72 8.40 -3.42
C LYS A 128 -9.30 7.80 -2.16
N ILE A 129 -8.56 6.95 -1.49
CA ILE A 129 -8.97 6.34 -0.22
C ILE A 129 -9.22 7.44 0.82
N ARG A 130 -8.29 8.38 0.97
CA ARG A 130 -8.42 9.49 1.91
C ARG A 130 -9.60 10.40 1.58
N GLU A 131 -9.82 10.74 0.32
CA GLU A 131 -10.94 11.56 -0.13
C GLU A 131 -12.29 10.91 0.17
N ASN A 132 -12.43 9.60 -0.11
CA ASN A 132 -13.62 8.83 0.26
C ASN A 132 -13.88 8.87 1.77
N ALA A 133 -12.85 8.62 2.56
CA ALA A 133 -12.97 8.62 4.02
C ALA A 133 -13.37 10.00 4.58
N LEU A 134 -12.78 11.08 4.09
CA LEU A 134 -13.15 12.45 4.48
C LEU A 134 -14.57 12.82 4.04
N ALA A 135 -14.98 12.40 2.86
CA ALA A 135 -16.34 12.62 2.36
C ALA A 135 -17.37 11.87 3.23
N THR A 136 -17.06 10.62 3.59
CA THR A 136 -17.90 9.80 4.49
C THR A 136 -18.02 10.43 5.87
N GLU A 137 -16.92 10.88 6.47
CA GLU A 137 -16.95 11.59 7.76
C GLU A 137 -17.76 12.87 7.70
N ARG A 138 -17.59 13.64 6.62
CA ARG A 138 -18.39 14.85 6.42
C ARG A 138 -19.88 14.53 6.31
N ALA A 139 -20.24 13.49 5.54
CA ALA A 139 -21.63 13.05 5.39
C ALA A 139 -22.21 12.61 6.73
N ASN A 140 -21.50 11.81 7.52
CA ASN A 140 -21.90 11.40 8.86
C ASN A 140 -22.12 12.60 9.81
N ARG A 141 -21.24 13.60 9.76
CA ARG A 141 -21.35 14.79 10.62
C ARG A 141 -22.51 15.70 10.22
N LEU A 142 -22.82 15.83 8.94
CA LEU A 142 -23.86 16.75 8.46
C LEU A 142 -25.25 16.12 8.33
N ARG A 143 -25.32 14.80 8.23
CA ARG A 143 -26.58 14.05 8.08
C ARG A 143 -26.82 13.24 9.36
N GLN A 144 -27.47 13.85 10.35
CA GLN A 144 -27.74 13.25 11.66
C GLN A 144 -28.92 12.24 11.63
N THR A 145 -29.21 11.63 10.50
CA THR A 145 -30.29 10.64 10.33
C THR A 145 -29.68 9.25 10.15
N GLY A 146 -29.91 8.36 11.09
CA GLY A 146 -29.40 6.98 11.08
C GLY A 146 -28.07 6.80 11.82
N SER A 147 -27.51 5.58 11.73
CA SER A 147 -26.19 5.28 12.28
C SER A 147 -25.07 5.77 11.36
N PRO A 148 -23.91 6.19 11.90
CA PRO A 148 -22.75 6.52 11.10
C PRO A 148 -22.33 5.35 10.20
N VAL A 149 -21.94 5.66 8.97
CA VAL A 149 -21.44 4.68 7.98
C VAL A 149 -19.91 4.66 8.04
N ALA A 150 -19.31 3.48 7.97
CA ALA A 150 -17.86 3.36 7.84
C ALA A 150 -17.43 3.71 6.40
N CYS A 151 -16.23 4.28 6.24
CA CYS A 151 -15.66 4.54 4.92
C CYS A 151 -15.13 3.26 4.25
N ASP A 152 -14.92 3.31 2.95
CA ASP A 152 -14.58 2.13 2.14
C ASP A 152 -13.36 1.38 2.65
N VAL A 153 -12.27 2.06 3.00
CA VAL A 153 -11.06 1.40 3.50
C VAL A 153 -11.32 0.66 4.81
N THR A 154 -12.13 1.22 5.72
CA THR A 154 -12.51 0.54 6.96
C THR A 154 -13.34 -0.72 6.68
N LEU A 155 -14.27 -0.64 5.72
CA LEU A 155 -15.11 -1.79 5.32
C LEU A 155 -14.28 -2.87 4.61
N LYS A 156 -13.47 -2.48 3.65
CA LYS A 156 -12.62 -3.43 2.89
C LYS A 156 -11.63 -4.18 3.79
N LEU A 157 -11.04 -3.49 4.76
CA LEU A 157 -10.07 -4.06 5.69
C LEU A 157 -10.68 -4.58 7.01
N ALA A 158 -12.01 -4.57 7.15
CA ALA A 158 -12.69 -5.00 8.40
C ALA A 158 -12.38 -6.44 8.80
N ASN A 159 -12.12 -7.31 7.83
CA ASN A 159 -11.79 -8.71 8.02
C ASN A 159 -10.29 -9.01 7.88
N ALA A 160 -9.45 -7.98 7.87
CA ALA A 160 -8.00 -8.16 7.83
C ALA A 160 -7.54 -9.01 9.02
N GLY A 161 -6.84 -10.10 8.75
CA GLY A 161 -6.55 -11.18 9.70
C GLY A 161 -5.43 -10.88 10.70
N GLY A 162 -5.11 -9.61 11.01
CA GLY A 162 -4.00 -9.27 11.92
C GLY A 162 -3.47 -7.87 11.69
N PRO A 163 -2.18 -7.62 11.97
CA PRO A 163 -1.58 -6.33 11.68
C PRO A 163 -1.55 -6.07 10.17
N ILE A 164 -1.64 -4.78 9.82
CA ILE A 164 -1.65 -4.31 8.44
C ILE A 164 -0.35 -3.53 8.21
N ILE A 165 0.46 -3.97 7.26
CA ILE A 165 1.73 -3.36 6.90
C ILE A 165 1.57 -2.74 5.51
N ALA A 166 1.77 -1.42 5.40
CA ALA A 166 1.78 -0.73 4.12
C ALA A 166 3.21 -0.46 3.66
N VAL A 167 3.52 -0.80 2.41
CA VAL A 167 4.84 -0.56 1.82
C VAL A 167 4.73 0.25 0.53
N SER A 168 5.57 1.26 0.39
CA SER A 168 5.59 2.19 -0.73
C SER A 168 7.01 2.63 -1.07
N ASP A 169 7.28 2.88 -2.35
CA ASP A 169 8.52 3.53 -2.83
C ASP A 169 8.55 5.05 -2.53
N TYR A 170 7.49 5.59 -1.93
CA TYR A 170 7.38 6.98 -1.49
C TYR A 170 7.52 7.07 0.03
N MET A 171 7.59 8.31 0.54
CA MET A 171 7.71 8.53 1.99
C MET A 171 6.51 7.93 2.76
N LYS A 172 6.76 7.53 4.00
CA LYS A 172 5.74 6.93 4.90
C LYS A 172 4.49 7.78 5.06
N LEU A 173 4.62 9.10 4.93
CA LEU A 173 3.49 10.01 4.98
C LEU A 173 2.43 9.73 3.88
N VAL A 174 2.79 9.02 2.78
CA VAL A 174 1.83 8.64 1.73
C VAL A 174 0.83 7.62 2.26
N PRO A 175 1.23 6.43 2.76
CA PRO A 175 0.30 5.50 3.39
C PRO A 175 -0.26 6.02 4.73
N ASP A 176 0.47 6.82 5.51
CA ASP A 176 -0.01 7.39 6.77
C ASP A 176 -1.26 8.26 6.60
N GLN A 177 -1.52 8.78 5.40
CA GLN A 177 -2.73 9.57 5.12
C GLN A 177 -4.04 8.84 5.48
N ILE A 178 -4.03 7.50 5.49
CA ILE A 178 -5.23 6.69 5.77
C ILE A 178 -5.22 6.02 7.15
N ALA A 179 -4.14 6.17 7.93
CA ALA A 179 -3.91 5.43 9.18
C ALA A 179 -5.10 5.46 10.16
N ARG A 180 -5.80 6.60 10.27
CA ARG A 180 -6.90 6.75 11.23
C ARG A 180 -8.17 5.96 10.87
N TRP A 181 -8.28 5.45 9.65
CA TRP A 181 -9.42 4.67 9.16
C TRP A 181 -9.11 3.19 8.95
N VAL A 182 -7.84 2.83 9.03
CA VAL A 182 -7.40 1.43 8.95
C VAL A 182 -7.71 0.73 10.28
N PRO A 183 -8.41 -0.41 10.27
CA PRO A 183 -8.70 -1.13 11.50
C PRO A 183 -7.46 -1.82 12.07
N GLY A 184 -7.31 -1.79 13.39
CA GLY A 184 -6.24 -2.51 14.07
C GLY A 184 -4.86 -1.83 13.99
N ARG A 185 -3.80 -2.66 14.12
CA ARG A 185 -2.42 -2.18 14.06
C ARG A 185 -2.03 -1.88 12.62
N PHE A 186 -1.58 -0.67 12.38
CA PHE A 186 -1.11 -0.21 11.06
C PHE A 186 0.36 0.24 11.15
N VAL A 187 1.21 -0.35 10.31
CA VAL A 187 2.64 -0.05 10.22
C VAL A 187 2.97 0.35 8.78
N THR A 188 3.74 1.41 8.63
CA THR A 188 4.10 1.95 7.30
C THR A 188 5.60 1.84 7.05
N LEU A 189 5.95 1.33 5.88
CA LEU A 189 7.31 1.30 5.34
C LEU A 189 7.37 2.21 4.12
N GLY A 190 8.42 3.01 4.03
CA GLY A 190 8.57 3.97 2.95
C GLY A 190 9.93 4.66 2.96
N THR A 191 10.18 5.49 1.95
CA THR A 191 11.46 6.10 1.66
C THR A 191 11.57 7.49 2.28
N ASP A 192 11.75 7.58 3.59
CA ASP A 192 11.96 8.85 4.28
C ASP A 192 13.42 9.33 4.19
N GLY A 193 13.63 10.63 4.39
CA GLY A 193 14.94 11.26 4.34
C GLY A 193 15.28 11.88 2.99
N PHE A 194 16.54 11.85 2.58
CA PHE A 194 17.00 12.35 1.29
C PHE A 194 16.99 11.25 0.22
N GLY A 195 16.59 11.61 -1.00
CA GLY A 195 16.73 10.74 -2.16
C GLY A 195 18.21 10.39 -2.41
N ARG A 196 18.48 9.14 -2.80
CA ARG A 196 19.82 8.64 -3.10
C ARG A 196 19.92 8.06 -4.51
N SER A 197 21.14 7.89 -4.98
CA SER A 197 21.45 7.25 -6.25
C SER A 197 22.31 6.01 -5.99
N ASP A 198 21.72 4.84 -6.28
CA ASP A 198 22.37 3.54 -6.19
C ASP A 198 21.59 2.53 -7.04
N THR A 199 21.94 1.25 -6.99
CA THR A 199 21.09 0.18 -7.53
C THR A 199 19.76 0.11 -6.79
N ARG A 200 18.72 -0.42 -7.46
CA ARG A 200 17.39 -0.55 -6.80
C ARG A 200 17.42 -1.42 -5.56
N GLU A 201 18.16 -2.52 -5.61
CA GLU A 201 18.33 -3.43 -4.47
C GLU A 201 18.97 -2.71 -3.29
N ALA A 202 20.07 -1.99 -3.51
CA ALA A 202 20.74 -1.23 -2.47
C ALA A 202 19.86 -0.13 -1.89
N LEU A 203 19.08 0.57 -2.74
CA LEU A 203 18.15 1.60 -2.28
C LEU A 203 16.98 1.03 -1.48
N ARG A 204 16.39 -0.08 -1.91
CA ARG A 204 15.30 -0.73 -1.16
C ARG A 204 15.75 -1.25 0.19
N SER A 205 16.95 -1.83 0.25
CA SER A 205 17.56 -2.26 1.52
C SER A 205 17.90 -1.07 2.42
N PHE A 206 18.48 0.00 1.86
CA PHE A 206 18.80 1.21 2.60
C PHE A 206 17.56 1.88 3.20
N PHE A 207 16.46 1.96 2.45
CA PHE A 207 15.20 2.56 2.91
C PHE A 207 14.30 1.58 3.68
N GLU A 208 14.75 0.37 3.93
CA GLU A 208 14.02 -0.65 4.69
C GLU A 208 12.65 -1.01 4.09
N ILE A 209 12.59 -1.10 2.74
CA ILE A 209 11.38 -1.45 1.99
C ILE A 209 11.55 -2.70 1.11
N ASP A 210 12.63 -3.46 1.32
CA ASP A 210 12.84 -4.75 0.67
C ASP A 210 12.07 -5.89 1.36
N THR A 211 12.12 -7.06 0.76
CA THR A 211 11.45 -8.27 1.25
C THR A 211 11.78 -8.59 2.71
N ALA A 212 13.06 -8.48 3.08
CA ALA A 212 13.54 -8.79 4.44
C ALA A 212 12.94 -7.86 5.50
N HIS A 213 12.92 -6.55 5.23
CA HIS A 213 12.36 -5.57 6.15
C HIS A 213 10.82 -5.66 6.24
N ILE A 214 10.13 -5.99 5.14
CA ILE A 214 8.68 -6.28 5.17
C ILE A 214 8.40 -7.48 6.08
N ILE A 215 9.16 -8.57 5.95
CA ILE A 215 9.01 -9.77 6.80
C ILE A 215 9.20 -9.40 8.28
N VAL A 216 10.28 -8.68 8.60
CA VAL A 216 10.56 -8.26 9.98
C VAL A 216 9.46 -7.33 10.51
N ALA A 217 8.93 -6.42 9.70
CA ALA A 217 7.82 -5.55 10.10
C ALA A 217 6.55 -6.35 10.41
N VAL A 218 6.19 -7.35 9.59
CA VAL A 218 5.06 -8.25 9.85
C VAL A 218 5.25 -9.01 11.16
N LEU A 219 6.42 -9.65 11.33
CA LEU A 219 6.71 -10.45 12.53
C LEU A 219 6.77 -9.58 13.78
N SER A 220 7.37 -8.39 13.71
CA SER A 220 7.42 -7.44 14.82
C SER A 220 6.02 -7.00 15.25
N ALA A 221 5.15 -6.69 14.29
CA ALA A 221 3.77 -6.31 14.55
C ALA A 221 2.96 -7.46 15.20
N LEU A 222 3.15 -8.70 14.75
CA LEU A 222 2.55 -9.89 15.37
C LEU A 222 3.07 -10.13 16.79
N ALA A 223 4.37 -9.92 17.03
CA ALA A 223 4.96 -10.05 18.36
C ALA A 223 4.46 -8.97 19.32
N ASP A 224 4.26 -7.74 18.83
CA ASP A 224 3.66 -6.64 19.59
C ASP A 224 2.20 -6.90 19.96
N ASP A 225 1.47 -7.65 19.12
CA ASP A 225 0.10 -8.11 19.39
C ASP A 225 0.06 -9.39 20.25
N GLY A 226 1.23 -9.92 20.66
CA GLY A 226 1.35 -11.13 21.50
C GLY A 226 0.95 -12.42 20.78
N ARG A 227 0.96 -12.43 19.45
CA ARG A 227 0.59 -13.61 18.63
C ARG A 227 1.77 -14.55 18.39
N ILE A 228 2.98 -14.03 18.38
CA ILE A 228 4.23 -14.80 18.26
C ILE A 228 5.25 -14.30 19.31
N GLU A 229 6.25 -15.13 19.59
CA GLU A 229 7.34 -14.75 20.47
C GLU A 229 8.33 -13.79 19.79
N ARG A 230 8.91 -12.83 20.55
CA ARG A 230 9.91 -11.90 20.02
C ARG A 230 11.19 -12.58 19.50
N SER A 231 11.49 -13.80 19.95
CA SER A 231 12.59 -14.62 19.44
C SER A 231 12.45 -14.91 17.94
N VAL A 232 11.23 -15.04 17.42
CA VAL A 232 10.95 -15.25 16.00
C VAL A 232 11.39 -14.03 15.18
N VAL A 233 11.18 -12.81 15.70
CA VAL A 233 11.65 -11.58 15.05
C VAL A 233 13.18 -11.55 15.01
N THR A 234 13.83 -11.91 16.11
CA THR A 234 15.30 -11.98 16.20
C THR A 234 15.87 -13.01 15.21
N GLU A 235 15.21 -14.17 15.09
CA GLU A 235 15.59 -15.19 14.11
C GLU A 235 15.50 -14.65 12.67
N ALA A 236 14.43 -13.93 12.33
CA ALA A 236 14.27 -13.31 11.02
C ALA A 236 15.35 -12.26 10.72
N ILE A 237 15.68 -11.39 11.68
CA ILE A 237 16.76 -10.40 11.57
C ILE A 237 18.10 -11.09 11.23
N VAL A 238 18.42 -12.15 11.96
CA VAL A 238 19.67 -12.93 11.73
C VAL A 238 19.61 -13.66 10.38
N ARG A 239 18.48 -14.29 10.06
CA ARG A 239 18.30 -15.07 8.83
C ARG A 239 18.49 -14.23 7.57
N TYR A 240 17.94 -13.01 7.57
CA TYR A 240 18.03 -12.10 6.43
C TYR A 240 19.23 -11.14 6.49
N GLY A 241 20.08 -11.27 7.50
CA GLY A 241 21.32 -10.48 7.62
C GLY A 241 21.08 -8.98 7.83
N ILE A 242 19.95 -8.62 8.44
CA ILE A 242 19.64 -7.22 8.76
C ILE A 242 20.53 -6.77 9.91
N ASN A 243 21.19 -5.62 9.73
CA ASN A 243 21.97 -5.01 10.81
C ASN A 243 21.07 -4.05 11.62
N PRO A 244 20.69 -4.40 12.86
CA PRO A 244 19.81 -3.56 13.69
C PRO A 244 20.45 -2.23 14.11
N ASP A 245 21.77 -2.11 13.99
CA ASP A 245 22.52 -0.89 14.34
C ASP A 245 22.74 0.02 13.11
N SER A 246 22.11 -0.29 11.95
CA SER A 246 22.17 0.58 10.77
C SER A 246 21.57 1.95 11.09
N PRO A 247 22.17 3.04 10.58
CA PRO A 247 21.60 4.37 10.77
C PRO A 247 20.21 4.49 10.18
N ASP A 248 19.30 5.17 10.88
CA ASP A 248 17.96 5.50 10.37
C ASP A 248 18.06 6.29 9.06
N PRO A 249 17.50 5.78 7.93
CA PRO A 249 17.54 6.47 6.65
C PRO A 249 16.98 7.90 6.70
N ALA A 250 15.99 8.15 7.54
CA ALA A 250 15.37 9.46 7.70
C ALA A 250 16.31 10.50 8.32
N GLN A 251 17.32 10.06 9.08
CA GLN A 251 18.27 10.92 9.79
C GLN A 251 19.66 10.95 9.13
N THR A 252 19.88 10.17 8.08
CA THR A 252 21.18 10.08 7.39
C THR A 252 21.29 11.17 6.32
N HIS A 253 22.30 12.03 6.43
CA HIS A 253 22.58 13.17 5.53
C HIS A 253 23.71 12.86 4.55
#